data_fe32f26a0e02d650c3d4db85799810fe
#
_entry.id   fe32f26a0e02d650c3d4db85799810fe
#
_cell.length_a   1.000
_cell.length_b   1.000
_cell.length_c   1.000
_cell.angle_alpha   90.00
_cell.angle_beta   90.00
_cell.angle_gamma   90.00
#
_symmetry.space_group_name_H-M   'P 1'
#
loop_
_entity.id
_entity.type
_entity.pdbx_description
1 polymer ?
#
loop_
_entity_poly.entity_id
_entity_poly.type
_entity_poly.pdbx_seq_one_letter_code
_entity_poly.pdbx_strand_id
1 'polypeptide(L)'
;MKSYSLNTREKTIMELLWSSDTGLTSIEMLDKLDDADWNKLNIFRTINSLIDKDLIKVSGFEQYNTQYARRFTYSITQEEYAARLLEADGLTFRSLGNIAMAMIKNDGNEAEESREELIESLQEIIDNLKKESSEKK
;
A
#
# COMPACT_ATOMS: atom_id res chain seq x y z
N MET A 1 3.14 10.38 -18.17
CA MET A 1 2.84 9.16 -17.39
C MET A 1 3.50 9.25 -16.03
N LYS A 2 2.72 9.14 -14.97
CA LYS A 2 3.27 9.22 -13.62
C LYS A 2 4.02 7.93 -13.27
N SER A 3 5.22 8.07 -12.71
CA SER A 3 5.98 6.92 -12.26
C SER A 3 5.41 6.41 -10.93
N TYR A 4 5.21 5.12 -10.83
CA TYR A 4 4.77 4.48 -9.59
C TYR A 4 5.94 3.91 -8.79
N SER A 5 7.16 4.06 -9.32
CA SER A 5 8.36 3.62 -8.61
C SER A 5 8.63 4.54 -7.41
N LEU A 6 8.82 3.94 -6.25
CA LEU A 6 9.11 4.65 -5.01
C LEU A 6 10.62 4.61 -4.72
N ASN A 7 11.17 5.75 -4.32
CA ASN A 7 12.53 5.75 -3.76
C ASN A 7 12.47 5.24 -2.32
N THR A 8 13.62 5.07 -1.68
CA THR A 8 13.73 4.50 -0.34
C THR A 8 12.92 5.29 0.69
N ARG A 9 12.99 6.61 0.65
CA ARG A 9 12.27 7.46 1.60
C ARG A 9 10.76 7.41 1.39
N GLU A 10 10.34 7.46 0.13
CA GLU A 10 8.92 7.35 -0.23
C GLU A 10 8.35 6.01 0.23
N LYS A 11 9.09 4.94 0.01
CA LYS A 11 8.67 3.60 0.43
C LYS A 11 8.52 3.52 1.94
N THR A 12 9.44 4.12 2.69
CA THR A 12 9.38 4.13 4.15
C THR A 12 8.11 4.82 4.65
N ILE A 13 7.78 5.98 4.09
CA ILE A 13 6.56 6.70 4.48
C ILE A 13 5.31 5.91 4.08
N MET A 14 5.29 5.34 2.87
CA MET A 14 4.15 4.52 2.44
C MET A 14 3.95 3.32 3.37
N GLU A 15 5.02 2.65 3.79
CA GLU A 15 4.93 1.53 4.73
C GLU A 15 4.33 1.94 6.07
N LEU A 16 4.69 3.12 6.58
CA LEU A 16 4.07 3.67 7.79
C LEU A 16 2.57 3.90 7.59
N LEU A 17 2.19 4.48 6.47
CA LEU A 17 0.79 4.79 6.19
C LEU A 17 -0.04 3.53 5.96
N TRP A 18 0.50 2.55 5.24
CA TRP A 18 -0.19 1.27 5.02
C TRP A 18 -0.41 0.52 6.33
N SER A 19 0.43 0.74 7.33
CA SER A 19 0.31 0.12 8.65
C SER A 19 -0.57 0.90 9.61
N SER A 20 -1.08 2.06 9.21
CA SER A 20 -1.89 2.94 10.06
C SER A 20 -3.34 2.96 9.60
N ASP A 21 -4.25 2.64 10.51
CA ASP A 21 -5.68 2.66 10.22
C ASP A 21 -6.25 4.08 10.18
N THR A 22 -5.62 5.02 10.88
CA THR A 22 -6.16 6.37 11.05
C THR A 22 -5.39 7.44 10.30
N GLY A 23 -4.33 7.08 9.59
CA GLY A 23 -3.43 8.01 8.97
C GLY A 23 -2.45 8.62 9.97
N LEU A 24 -1.53 9.45 9.49
CA LEU A 24 -0.47 10.02 10.33
C LEU A 24 -0.22 11.48 9.96
N THR A 25 0.06 12.30 10.97
CA THR A 25 0.61 13.65 10.77
C THR A 25 2.12 13.53 10.55
N SER A 26 2.75 14.59 10.02
CA SER A 26 4.20 14.62 9.86
C SER A 26 4.94 14.46 11.20
N ILE A 27 4.37 14.99 12.28
CA ILE A 27 4.94 14.86 13.62
C ILE A 27 4.93 13.39 14.06
N GLU A 28 3.81 12.72 13.85
CA GLU A 28 3.68 11.29 14.18
C GLU A 28 4.62 10.43 13.36
N MET A 29 4.80 10.78 12.08
CA MET A 29 5.75 10.08 11.21
C MET A 29 7.18 10.21 11.77
N LEU A 30 7.57 11.43 12.13
CA LEU A 30 8.92 11.67 12.66
C LEU A 30 9.16 10.91 13.97
N ASP A 31 8.15 10.84 14.83
CA ASP A 31 8.24 10.09 16.08
C ASP A 31 8.44 8.58 15.84
N LYS A 32 7.89 8.05 14.77
CA LYS A 32 8.02 6.64 14.43
C LYS A 32 9.33 6.31 13.72
N LEU A 33 9.99 7.31 13.13
CA LEU A 33 11.23 7.16 12.38
C LEU A 33 12.42 7.57 13.24
N ASP A 34 12.89 6.63 14.03
CA ASP A 34 14.00 6.84 14.97
C ASP A 34 15.34 6.66 14.28
N ASP A 35 15.59 7.47 13.25
CA ASP A 35 16.80 7.38 12.41
C ASP A 35 17.32 8.79 12.14
N ALA A 36 18.63 8.95 12.21
CA ALA A 36 19.32 10.22 11.97
C ALA A 36 19.08 10.79 10.57
N ASP A 37 18.70 9.94 9.60
CA ASP A 37 18.41 10.35 8.23
C ASP A 37 17.08 11.06 8.09
N TRP A 38 16.22 11.02 9.10
CA TRP A 38 14.92 11.64 9.07
C TRP A 38 14.87 12.91 9.91
N ASN A 39 14.43 13.98 9.28
CA ASN A 39 14.17 15.24 9.95
C ASN A 39 12.89 15.85 9.36
N LYS A 40 12.44 16.94 9.94
CA LYS A 40 11.23 17.63 9.55
C LYS A 40 11.21 17.98 8.06
N LEU A 41 12.33 18.45 7.53
CA LEU A 41 12.45 18.84 6.12
C LEU A 41 12.35 17.64 5.19
N ASN A 42 13.03 16.55 5.51
CA ASN A 42 13.00 15.33 4.70
C ASN A 42 11.60 14.73 4.65
N ILE A 43 10.90 14.73 5.78
CA ILE A 43 9.51 14.24 5.83
C ILE A 43 8.62 15.12 4.96
N PHE A 44 8.75 16.43 5.08
CA PHE A 44 7.95 17.38 4.31
C PHE A 44 8.15 17.19 2.79
N ARG A 45 9.41 17.05 2.37
CA ARG A 45 9.74 16.81 0.95
C ARG A 45 9.17 15.50 0.45
N THR A 46 9.27 14.46 1.27
CA THR A 46 8.77 13.12 0.90
C THR A 46 7.24 13.14 0.78
N ILE A 47 6.56 13.79 1.73
CA ILE A 47 5.10 13.94 1.68
C ILE A 47 4.68 14.66 0.39
N ASN A 48 5.33 15.77 0.07
CA ASN A 48 5.00 16.52 -1.15
C ASN A 48 5.23 15.71 -2.42
N SER A 49 6.30 14.93 -2.47
CA SER A 49 6.58 14.03 -3.58
C SER A 49 5.48 12.97 -3.74
N LEU A 50 5.02 12.40 -2.64
CA LEU A 50 3.97 11.38 -2.66
C LEU A 50 2.61 11.99 -3.06
N ILE A 51 2.33 13.21 -2.63
CA ILE A 51 1.12 13.92 -3.06
C ILE A 51 1.16 14.18 -4.57
N ASP A 52 2.30 14.62 -5.09
CA ASP A 52 2.47 14.86 -6.53
C ASP A 52 2.29 13.60 -7.36
N LYS A 53 2.60 12.44 -6.79
CA LYS A 53 2.40 11.14 -7.45
C LYS A 53 0.98 10.58 -7.24
N ASP A 54 0.12 11.29 -6.51
CA ASP A 54 -1.23 10.86 -6.15
C ASP A 54 -1.28 9.55 -5.34
N LEU A 55 -0.23 9.31 -4.55
CA LEU A 55 -0.13 8.10 -3.75
C LEU A 55 -0.64 8.26 -2.33
N ILE A 56 -0.71 9.52 -1.86
CA ILE A 56 -1.28 9.85 -0.55
C ILE A 56 -2.22 11.04 -0.68
N LYS A 57 -3.05 11.22 0.33
CA LYS A 57 -4.02 12.33 0.41
C LYS A 57 -4.15 12.81 1.85
N VAL A 58 -4.68 14.02 2.01
CA VAL A 58 -5.04 14.54 3.33
C VAL A 58 -6.33 13.86 3.76
N SER A 59 -6.32 13.22 4.91
CA SER A 59 -7.49 12.52 5.47
C SER A 59 -8.17 13.31 6.58
N GLY A 60 -7.51 14.36 7.10
CA GLY A 60 -8.06 15.17 8.17
C GLY A 60 -7.04 16.13 8.72
N PHE A 61 -7.37 16.72 9.85
CA PHE A 61 -6.54 17.70 10.54
C PHE A 61 -6.50 17.38 12.02
N GLU A 62 -5.31 17.57 12.61
CA GLU A 62 -5.12 17.46 14.05
C GLU A 62 -4.80 18.83 14.62
N GLN A 63 -5.40 19.19 15.73
CA GLN A 63 -5.11 20.45 16.38
C GLN A 63 -4.03 20.25 17.44
N TYR A 64 -2.95 21.03 17.35
CA TYR A 64 -1.87 21.08 18.33
C TYR A 64 -1.82 22.51 18.87
N ASN A 65 -2.37 22.74 20.05
CA ASN A 65 -2.51 24.10 20.63
C ASN A 65 -3.30 25.03 19.69
N THR A 66 -2.63 26.02 19.11
CA THR A 66 -3.24 26.96 18.16
C THR A 66 -2.98 26.61 16.70
N GLN A 67 -2.24 25.53 16.45
CA GLN A 67 -1.85 25.12 15.11
C GLN A 67 -2.56 23.83 14.68
N TYR A 68 -2.78 23.73 13.39
CA TYR A 68 -3.35 22.52 12.78
C TYR A 68 -2.30 21.81 11.96
N ALA A 69 -2.22 20.50 12.12
CA ALA A 69 -1.38 19.65 11.30
C ALA A 69 -2.28 18.80 10.41
N ARG A 70 -1.89 18.63 9.15
CA ARG A 70 -2.60 17.77 8.22
C ARG A 70 -2.32 16.31 8.57
N ARG A 71 -3.34 15.49 8.50
CA ARG A 71 -3.24 14.04 8.65
C ARG A 71 -3.29 13.43 7.27
N PHE A 72 -2.38 12.51 6.99
CA PHE A 72 -2.24 11.88 5.66
C PHE A 72 -2.56 10.41 5.73
N THR A 73 -3.13 9.90 4.63
CA THR A 73 -3.34 8.47 4.44
C THR A 73 -3.01 8.09 3.00
N TYR A 74 -2.94 6.80 2.73
CA TYR A 74 -2.66 6.32 1.38
C TYR A 74 -3.89 6.50 0.47
N SER A 75 -3.64 6.84 -0.79
CA SER A 75 -4.65 6.85 -1.85
C SER A 75 -4.65 5.53 -2.62
N ILE A 76 -3.62 4.73 -2.43
CA ILE A 76 -3.45 3.43 -3.07
C ILE A 76 -3.07 2.42 -1.99
N THR A 77 -3.70 1.26 -2.00
CA THR A 77 -3.34 0.18 -1.06
C THR A 77 -2.00 -0.42 -1.45
N GLN A 78 -1.40 -1.15 -0.51
CA GLN A 78 -0.14 -1.85 -0.78
C GLN A 78 -0.31 -2.87 -1.90
N GLU A 79 -1.45 -3.57 -1.93
CA GLU A 79 -1.77 -4.56 -2.95
C GLU A 79 -1.95 -3.92 -4.32
N GLU A 80 -2.63 -2.78 -4.37
CA GLU A 80 -2.79 -2.03 -5.62
C GLU A 80 -1.44 -1.54 -6.15
N TYR A 81 -0.57 -1.09 -5.23
CA TYR A 81 0.78 -0.67 -5.60
C TYR A 81 1.58 -1.85 -6.17
N ALA A 82 1.53 -3.01 -5.51
CA ALA A 82 2.19 -4.21 -5.98
C ALA A 82 1.70 -4.62 -7.37
N ALA A 83 0.39 -4.54 -7.60
CA ALA A 83 -0.19 -4.85 -8.91
C ALA A 83 0.35 -3.94 -10.01
N ARG A 84 0.47 -2.64 -9.72
CA ARG A 84 1.03 -1.68 -10.69
C ARG A 84 2.49 -1.96 -11.02
N LEU A 85 3.28 -2.39 -10.02
CA LEU A 85 4.67 -2.77 -10.24
C LEU A 85 4.77 -4.00 -11.14
N LEU A 86 3.93 -5.00 -10.92
CA LEU A 86 3.89 -6.20 -11.76
C LEU A 86 3.50 -5.86 -13.19
N GLU A 87 2.49 -5.01 -13.37
CA GLU A 87 2.08 -4.55 -14.69
C GLU A 87 3.18 -3.78 -15.41
N ALA A 88 3.91 -2.93 -14.68
CA ALA A 88 5.04 -2.20 -15.22
C ALA A 88 6.17 -3.12 -15.68
N ASP A 89 6.32 -4.28 -15.04
CA ASP A 89 7.29 -5.32 -15.42
C ASP A 89 6.78 -6.21 -16.56
N GLY A 90 5.60 -5.92 -17.11
CA GLY A 90 5.04 -6.65 -18.24
C GLY A 90 4.19 -7.85 -17.86
N LEU A 91 3.93 -8.04 -16.56
CA LEU A 91 3.07 -9.13 -16.11
C LEU A 91 1.60 -8.72 -16.15
N THR A 92 0.72 -9.68 -16.33
CA THR A 92 -0.73 -9.44 -16.38
C THR A 92 -1.43 -10.34 -15.37
N PHE A 93 -2.75 -10.15 -15.23
CA PHE A 93 -3.57 -11.00 -14.38
C PHE A 93 -3.44 -12.48 -14.73
N ARG A 94 -3.03 -12.81 -15.97
CA ARG A 94 -2.83 -14.19 -16.39
C ARG A 94 -1.69 -14.89 -15.66
N SER A 95 -0.74 -14.09 -15.14
CA SER A 95 0.37 -14.61 -14.35
C SER A 95 0.02 -14.79 -12.86
N LEU A 96 -1.16 -14.34 -12.44
CA LEU A 96 -1.56 -14.32 -11.02
C LEU A 96 -1.47 -15.70 -10.36
N GLY A 97 -1.94 -16.74 -11.05
CA GLY A 97 -1.89 -18.10 -10.49
C GLY A 97 -0.46 -18.56 -10.22
N ASN A 98 0.44 -18.32 -11.17
CA ASN A 98 1.85 -18.72 -11.03
C ASN A 98 2.55 -17.89 -9.93
N ILE A 99 2.23 -16.60 -9.83
CA ILE A 99 2.77 -15.73 -8.79
C ILE A 99 2.31 -16.24 -7.42
N ALA A 100 1.03 -16.53 -7.27
CA ALA A 100 0.47 -17.02 -6.02
C ALA A 100 1.12 -18.34 -5.60
N MET A 101 1.30 -19.27 -6.54
CA MET A 101 1.96 -20.55 -6.26
C MET A 101 3.41 -20.37 -5.83
N ALA A 102 4.12 -19.44 -6.45
CA ALA A 102 5.51 -19.12 -6.08
C ALA A 102 5.58 -18.58 -4.67
N MET A 103 4.67 -17.67 -4.30
CA MET A 103 4.61 -17.10 -2.97
C MET A 103 4.32 -18.16 -1.92
N ILE A 104 3.37 -19.06 -2.20
CA ILE A 104 3.01 -20.14 -1.29
C ILE A 104 4.19 -21.08 -1.06
N LYS A 105 4.92 -21.44 -2.12
CA LYS A 105 6.11 -22.30 -2.00
C LYS A 105 7.22 -21.68 -1.18
N ASN A 106 7.43 -20.38 -1.35
CA ASN A 106 8.51 -19.68 -0.66
C ASN A 106 8.25 -19.53 0.84
N ASP A 107 6.99 -19.50 1.22
CA ASP A 107 6.61 -19.25 2.62
C ASP A 107 6.71 -20.51 3.51
N GLY A 108 6.73 -21.68 2.95
CA GLY A 108 7.17 -22.98 3.54
C GLY A 108 6.62 -23.47 4.87
N ASN A 109 6.08 -22.61 5.73
CA ASN A 109 5.69 -22.95 7.12
C ASN A 109 4.41 -22.27 7.57
N GLU A 110 3.41 -22.23 6.70
CA GLU A 110 2.19 -21.59 7.08
C GLU A 110 1.33 -22.42 8.02
N ALA A 111 0.78 -21.74 9.02
CA ALA A 111 -0.25 -22.31 9.86
C ALA A 111 -1.47 -22.68 9.00
N GLU A 112 -2.15 -23.74 9.37
CA GLU A 112 -3.35 -24.22 8.69
C GLU A 112 -4.40 -23.11 8.53
N GLU A 113 -4.50 -22.23 9.52
CA GLU A 113 -5.40 -21.08 9.53
C GLU A 113 -5.12 -20.11 8.35
N SER A 114 -3.84 -19.84 8.06
CA SER A 114 -3.45 -18.98 6.94
C SER A 114 -3.83 -19.58 5.60
N ARG A 115 -3.77 -20.91 5.48
CA ARG A 115 -4.18 -21.60 4.26
C ARG A 115 -5.68 -21.48 4.02
N GLU A 116 -6.47 -21.57 5.07
CA GLU A 116 -7.92 -21.43 4.97
C GLU A 116 -8.32 -20.03 4.55
N GLU A 117 -7.66 -19.02 5.10
CA GLU A 117 -7.87 -17.62 4.70
C GLU A 117 -7.55 -17.41 3.21
N LEU A 118 -6.45 -17.99 2.75
CA LEU A 118 -6.08 -17.92 1.34
C LEU A 118 -7.10 -18.60 0.45
N ILE A 119 -7.55 -19.79 0.82
CA ILE A 119 -8.57 -20.55 0.09
C ILE A 119 -9.85 -19.72 -0.04
N GLU A 120 -10.29 -19.09 1.04
CA GLU A 120 -11.48 -18.22 1.03
C GLU A 120 -11.29 -17.03 0.09
N SER A 121 -10.13 -16.38 0.13
CA SER A 121 -9.82 -15.26 -0.76
C SER A 121 -9.82 -15.67 -2.23
N LEU A 122 -9.23 -16.83 -2.54
CA LEU A 122 -9.20 -17.34 -3.90
C LEU A 122 -10.60 -17.73 -4.37
N GLN A 123 -11.41 -18.30 -3.48
CA GLN A 123 -12.79 -18.67 -3.80
C GLN A 123 -13.63 -17.42 -4.12
N GLU A 124 -13.42 -16.34 -3.36
CA GLU A 124 -14.09 -15.07 -3.62
C GLU A 124 -13.73 -14.51 -5.00
N ILE A 125 -12.46 -14.60 -5.39
CA ILE A 125 -12.00 -14.17 -6.72
C ILE A 125 -12.71 -14.99 -7.80
N ILE A 126 -12.75 -16.31 -7.63
CA ILE A 126 -13.41 -17.22 -8.58
C ILE A 126 -14.89 -16.88 -8.72
N ASP A 127 -15.57 -16.67 -7.60
CA ASP A 127 -16.98 -16.36 -7.59
C ASP A 127 -17.28 -15.03 -8.28
N ASN A 128 -16.46 -14.02 -8.04
CA ASN A 128 -16.60 -12.70 -8.68
C ASN A 128 -16.39 -12.81 -10.19
N LEU A 129 -15.41 -13.58 -10.65
CA LEU A 129 -15.14 -13.77 -12.06
C LEU A 129 -16.31 -14.49 -12.75
N LYS A 130 -16.87 -15.49 -12.11
CA LYS A 130 -18.04 -16.21 -12.62
C LYS A 130 -19.27 -15.31 -12.72
N LYS A 131 -19.47 -14.46 -11.72
CA LYS A 131 -20.58 -13.50 -11.69
C LYS A 131 -20.46 -12.51 -12.82
N GLU A 132 -19.27 -11.90 -13.03
CA GLU A 132 -19.03 -10.96 -14.13
C GLU A 132 -19.25 -11.62 -15.49
N SER A 133 -18.80 -12.84 -15.66
CA SER A 133 -19.01 -13.61 -16.89
C SER A 133 -20.50 -13.85 -17.17
N SER A 134 -21.28 -14.11 -16.12
CA SER A 134 -22.72 -14.31 -16.20
C SER A 134 -23.45 -13.03 -16.59
N GLU A 135 -23.03 -11.89 -16.05
CA GLU A 135 -23.66 -10.59 -16.32
C GLU A 135 -23.39 -10.06 -17.72
N LYS A 136 -22.31 -10.50 -18.36
CA LYS A 136 -21.97 -10.09 -19.74
C LYS A 136 -22.71 -10.84 -20.82
N LYS A 137 -23.51 -11.79 -20.44
CA LYS A 137 -24.39 -12.50 -21.39
C LYS A 137 -25.77 -11.77 -21.45
#